data_195fbe0917d31108399a69d505f11abc
#
_entry.id   195fbe0917d31108399a69d505f11abc
#
_cell.length_a   1.000
_cell.length_b   1.000
_cell.length_c   1.000
_cell.angle_alpha   90.00
_cell.angle_beta   90.00
_cell.angle_gamma   90.00
#
_symmetry.space_group_name_H-M   'P 1'
#
loop_
_entity.id
_entity.type
_entity.pdbx_description
1 polymer ?
#
loop_
_entity_poly.entity_id
_entity_poly.type
_entity_poly.pdbx_seq_one_letter_code
_entity_poly.pdbx_strand_id
1 'polypeptide(L)'
;MDVNNFKANKKIIDIKNGDKNIDIKVILIKFIRSDNLKKGNKITTYLVGDDSACIHCNFYDNVSNFIKEGDVIYITGAYSSLFNNHIVLYQPKIGYGHIFKVAEFFFPFSLKPNISQQDISSQNNNNI
;
A
#
# COMPACT_ATOMS: atom_id res chain seq x y z
N MET A 1 14.94 -12.82 3.27
CA MET A 1 15.43 -11.86 2.25
C MET A 1 16.30 -10.82 2.93
N ASP A 2 17.44 -10.52 2.36
CA ASP A 2 18.30 -9.43 2.84
C ASP A 2 17.75 -8.10 2.31
N VAL A 3 17.59 -7.12 3.19
CA VAL A 3 17.14 -5.76 2.83
C VAL A 3 18.02 -5.15 1.74
N ASN A 4 19.32 -5.45 1.74
CA ASN A 4 20.26 -4.92 0.76
C ASN A 4 20.04 -5.45 -0.66
N ASN A 5 19.28 -6.54 -0.79
CA ASN A 5 18.97 -7.16 -2.08
C ASN A 5 17.57 -6.82 -2.58
N PHE A 6 16.86 -5.94 -1.85
CA PHE A 6 15.52 -5.55 -2.27
C PHE A 6 15.57 -4.78 -3.59
N LYS A 7 14.70 -5.15 -4.50
CA LYS A 7 14.45 -4.41 -5.74
C LYS A 7 12.94 -4.31 -5.94
N ALA A 8 12.46 -3.09 -6.03
CA ALA A 8 11.06 -2.85 -6.38
C ALA A 8 10.82 -3.33 -7.81
N ASN A 9 9.70 -4.00 -8.02
CA ASN A 9 9.28 -4.42 -9.36
C ASN A 9 8.14 -3.58 -9.91
N LYS A 10 7.63 -2.64 -9.12
CA LYS A 10 6.49 -1.81 -9.51
C LYS A 10 6.54 -0.46 -8.83
N LYS A 11 6.08 0.56 -9.53
CA LYS A 11 5.77 1.89 -8.97
C LYS A 11 4.27 1.98 -8.71
N ILE A 12 3.88 2.86 -7.77
CA ILE A 12 2.46 3.01 -7.42
C ILE A 12 1.62 3.37 -8.64
N ILE A 13 2.11 4.25 -9.51
CA ILE A 13 1.36 4.68 -10.70
C ILE A 13 0.97 3.52 -11.61
N ASP A 14 1.71 2.43 -11.57
CA ASP A 14 1.49 1.26 -12.43
C ASP A 14 0.62 0.19 -11.79
N ILE A 15 0.17 0.38 -10.54
CA ILE A 15 -0.66 -0.62 -9.85
C ILE A 15 -2.06 -0.60 -10.45
N LYS A 16 -2.54 -1.81 -10.78
CA LYS A 16 -3.88 -2.05 -11.31
C LYS A 16 -4.60 -3.01 -10.40
N ASN A 17 -5.94 -3.02 -10.49
CA ASN A 17 -6.73 -3.96 -9.73
C ASN A 17 -6.32 -5.40 -10.05
N GLY A 18 -6.13 -6.20 -9.00
CA GLY A 18 -5.80 -7.62 -9.15
C GLY A 18 -4.32 -7.92 -9.34
N ASP A 19 -3.45 -6.93 -9.23
CA ASP A 19 -2.01 -7.17 -9.28
C ASP A 19 -1.55 -7.97 -8.06
N LYS A 20 -0.58 -8.85 -8.27
CA LYS A 20 0.00 -9.72 -7.24
C LYS A 20 1.51 -9.64 -7.29
N ASN A 21 2.15 -10.15 -6.22
CA ASN A 21 3.61 -10.22 -6.14
C ASN A 21 4.25 -8.85 -6.34
N ILE A 22 3.65 -7.83 -5.72
CA ILE A 22 4.13 -6.45 -5.82
C ILE A 22 5.25 -6.27 -4.80
N ASP A 23 6.46 -5.92 -5.29
CA ASP A 23 7.60 -5.55 -4.46
C ASP A 23 7.80 -4.06 -4.61
N ILE A 24 7.64 -3.31 -3.52
CA ILE A 24 7.55 -1.86 -3.59
C ILE A 24 8.17 -1.21 -2.36
N LYS A 25 8.72 -0.01 -2.55
CA LYS A 25 9.23 0.84 -1.49
C LYS A 25 8.33 2.06 -1.38
N VAL A 26 7.81 2.32 -0.20
CA VAL A 26 6.88 3.43 0.01
C VAL A 26 7.16 4.12 1.35
N ILE A 27 6.71 5.38 1.46
CA ILE A 27 6.65 6.10 2.73
C ILE A 27 5.20 6.12 3.22
N LEU A 28 5.02 5.97 4.53
CA LEU A 28 3.71 6.14 5.17
C LEU A 28 3.47 7.64 5.36
N ILE A 29 2.59 8.20 4.53
CA ILE A 29 2.35 9.65 4.50
C ILE A 29 1.40 10.05 5.62
N LYS A 30 0.28 9.32 5.76
CA LYS A 30 -0.79 9.72 6.66
C LYS A 30 -1.60 8.51 7.12
N PHE A 31 -1.89 8.45 8.41
CA PHE A 31 -2.89 7.53 8.95
C PHE A 31 -4.27 7.96 8.46
N ILE A 32 -5.04 7.02 7.91
CA ILE A 32 -6.38 7.30 7.41
C ILE A 32 -7.43 6.83 8.40
N ARG A 33 -7.40 5.53 8.76
CA ARG A 33 -8.37 4.95 9.70
C ARG A 33 -7.93 3.58 10.17
N SER A 34 -8.56 3.14 11.27
CA SER A 34 -8.51 1.75 11.72
C SER A 34 -9.92 1.22 11.81
N ASP A 35 -10.16 0.03 11.30
CA ASP A 35 -11.44 -0.64 11.33
C ASP A 35 -11.31 -1.96 12.07
N ASN A 36 -12.21 -2.22 13.03
CA ASN A 36 -12.25 -3.49 13.72
C ASN A 36 -13.01 -4.50 12.87
N LEU A 37 -12.38 -5.65 12.66
CA LEU A 37 -13.01 -6.77 11.98
C LEU A 37 -13.63 -7.72 13.01
N LYS A 38 -14.38 -8.70 12.50
CA LYS A 38 -14.90 -9.77 13.34
C LYS A 38 -13.74 -10.52 13.99
N LYS A 39 -13.99 -11.07 15.20
CA LYS A 39 -13.01 -11.85 15.96
C LYS A 39 -11.81 -11.04 16.48
N GLY A 40 -11.99 -9.73 16.67
CA GLY A 40 -10.96 -8.89 17.27
C GLY A 40 -9.81 -8.49 16.36
N ASN A 41 -9.86 -8.84 15.09
CA ASN A 41 -8.85 -8.42 14.12
C ASN A 41 -9.05 -6.95 13.75
N LYS A 42 -7.99 -6.30 13.29
CA LYS A 42 -8.01 -4.89 12.93
C LYS A 42 -7.30 -4.66 11.59
N ILE A 43 -7.90 -3.80 10.75
CA ILE A 43 -7.25 -3.29 9.55
C ILE A 43 -6.93 -1.83 9.79
N THR A 44 -5.70 -1.43 9.53
CA THR A 44 -5.26 -0.03 9.58
C THR A 44 -4.90 0.42 8.18
N THR A 45 -5.48 1.53 7.74
CA THR A 45 -5.25 2.08 6.42
C THR A 45 -4.37 3.32 6.52
N TYR A 46 -3.29 3.33 5.73
CA TYR A 46 -2.42 4.48 5.56
C TYR A 46 -2.45 4.96 4.12
N LEU A 47 -2.33 6.27 3.92
CA LEU A 47 -1.92 6.80 2.63
C LEU A 47 -0.42 6.58 2.51
N VAL A 48 0.01 5.86 1.49
CA VAL A 48 1.43 5.59 1.23
C VAL A 48 1.80 6.16 -0.13
N GLY A 49 3.08 6.47 -0.31
CA GLY A 49 3.52 7.11 -1.54
C GLY A 49 4.91 6.71 -1.98
N ASP A 50 5.15 6.89 -3.26
CA ASP A 50 6.48 6.94 -3.85
C ASP A 50 6.55 8.16 -4.77
N ASP A 51 7.61 8.29 -5.56
CA ASP A 51 7.78 9.46 -6.43
C ASP A 51 6.78 9.51 -7.59
N SER A 52 6.07 8.43 -7.87
CA SER A 52 5.14 8.34 -9.00
C SER A 52 3.69 8.69 -8.63
N ALA A 53 3.25 8.35 -7.42
CA ALA A 53 1.86 8.48 -7.01
C ALA A 53 1.70 8.13 -5.54
N CYS A 54 0.47 8.20 -5.03
CA CYS A 54 0.12 7.66 -3.73
C CYS A 54 -1.11 6.76 -3.85
N ILE A 55 -1.34 5.94 -2.82
CA ILE A 55 -2.39 4.93 -2.79
C ILE A 55 -2.70 4.62 -1.32
N HIS A 56 -3.92 4.18 -1.04
CA HIS A 56 -4.23 3.63 0.27
C HIS A 56 -3.65 2.23 0.40
N CYS A 57 -3.09 1.92 1.56
CA CYS A 57 -2.55 0.60 1.85
C CYS A 57 -3.12 0.09 3.16
N ASN A 58 -3.63 -1.13 3.14
CA ASN A 58 -4.22 -1.78 4.31
C ASN A 58 -3.21 -2.72 4.96
N PHE A 59 -3.03 -2.53 6.26
CA PHE A 59 -2.16 -3.36 7.09
C PHE A 59 -2.99 -4.03 8.18
N TYR A 60 -2.61 -5.25 8.54
CA TYR A 60 -3.34 -6.03 9.54
C TYR A 60 -2.59 -6.02 10.88
N ASP A 61 -3.33 -6.11 11.94
CA ASP A 61 -2.91 -6.36 13.33
C ASP A 61 -1.45 -6.08 13.68
N ASN A 62 -0.60 -7.13 13.64
CA ASN A 62 0.79 -7.06 14.10
C ASN A 62 1.63 -6.07 13.32
N VAL A 63 1.40 -5.97 12.01
CA VAL A 63 2.14 -5.01 11.19
C VAL A 63 1.76 -3.59 11.59
N SER A 64 0.47 -3.31 11.78
CA SER A 64 0.00 -1.97 12.12
C SER A 64 0.56 -1.47 13.46
N ASN A 65 1.01 -2.38 14.33
CA ASN A 65 1.55 -2.01 15.65
C ASN A 65 2.99 -1.52 15.59
N PHE A 66 3.75 -1.81 14.53
CA PHE A 66 5.15 -1.37 14.46
C PHE A 66 5.44 -0.34 13.38
N ILE A 67 4.42 0.10 12.64
CA ILE A 67 4.57 1.14 11.62
C ILE A 67 3.87 2.43 12.07
N LYS A 68 4.35 3.56 11.57
CA LYS A 68 3.77 4.87 11.88
C LYS A 68 4.00 5.83 10.72
N GLU A 69 3.32 6.97 10.76
CA GLU A 69 3.54 8.03 9.79
C GLU A 69 5.02 8.42 9.74
N GLY A 70 5.53 8.62 8.54
CA GLY A 70 6.91 8.97 8.28
C GLY A 70 7.83 7.78 8.06
N ASP A 71 7.38 6.57 8.38
CA ASP A 71 8.20 5.37 8.13
C ASP A 71 8.33 5.11 6.63
N VAL A 72 9.54 4.76 6.21
CA VAL A 72 9.79 4.21 4.88
C VAL A 72 9.88 2.69 5.02
N ILE A 73 9.14 1.98 4.20
CA ILE A 73 9.10 0.52 4.28
C ILE A 73 9.32 -0.11 2.90
N TYR A 74 9.94 -1.28 2.90
CA TYR A 74 9.95 -2.19 1.77
C TYR A 74 8.87 -3.23 1.98
N ILE A 75 8.05 -3.47 0.95
CA ILE A 75 7.03 -4.52 0.97
C ILE A 75 7.33 -5.48 -0.16
N THR A 76 7.39 -6.77 0.13
CA THR A 76 7.48 -7.80 -0.91
C THR A 76 6.22 -8.65 -0.88
N GLY A 77 5.73 -9.03 -2.05
CA GLY A 77 4.57 -9.92 -2.15
C GLY A 77 3.23 -9.26 -1.84
N ALA A 78 3.16 -7.94 -1.93
CA ALA A 78 1.90 -7.22 -1.77
C ALA A 78 0.94 -7.52 -2.93
N TYR A 79 -0.32 -7.20 -2.75
CA TYR A 79 -1.30 -7.34 -3.81
C TYR A 79 -2.28 -6.18 -3.76
N SER A 80 -2.98 -5.97 -4.87
CA SER A 80 -4.01 -4.95 -4.97
C SER A 80 -5.37 -5.58 -5.18
N SER A 81 -6.39 -4.92 -4.65
CA SER A 81 -7.77 -5.33 -4.79
C SER A 81 -8.68 -4.12 -4.65
N LEU A 82 -9.96 -4.30 -4.94
CA LEU A 82 -10.93 -3.23 -4.75
C LEU A 82 -11.46 -3.23 -3.32
N PHE A 83 -11.59 -2.04 -2.76
CA PHE A 83 -12.30 -1.78 -1.52
C PHE A 83 -13.28 -0.65 -1.81
N ASN A 84 -14.58 -0.94 -1.76
CA ASN A 84 -15.64 0.02 -2.13
C ASN A 84 -15.39 0.66 -3.52
N ASN A 85 -15.00 -0.17 -4.50
CA ASN A 85 -14.70 0.23 -5.89
C ASN A 85 -13.45 1.13 -6.05
N HIS A 86 -12.60 1.20 -5.04
CA HIS A 86 -11.32 1.92 -5.10
C HIS A 86 -10.17 0.92 -5.04
N ILE A 87 -9.13 1.15 -5.83
CA ILE A 87 -7.93 0.30 -5.82
C ILE A 87 -7.16 0.57 -4.53
N VAL A 88 -6.88 -0.49 -3.78
CA VAL A 88 -6.15 -0.43 -2.51
C VAL A 88 -5.04 -1.47 -2.53
N LEU A 89 -3.90 -1.08 -1.99
CA LEU A 89 -2.77 -1.99 -1.79
C LEU A 89 -2.94 -2.72 -0.46
N TYR A 90 -2.58 -4.00 -0.43
CA TYR A 90 -2.66 -4.83 0.77
C TYR A 90 -1.30 -5.41 1.12
N GLN A 91 -1.01 -5.48 2.41
CA GLN A 91 0.17 -6.20 2.87
C GLN A 91 0.15 -7.64 2.35
N PRO A 92 1.31 -8.30 2.22
CA PRO A 92 1.34 -9.67 1.76
C PRO A 92 0.58 -10.61 2.71
N LYS A 93 -0.05 -11.62 2.13
CA LYS A 93 -0.63 -12.70 2.92
C LYS A 93 0.50 -13.45 3.63
N ILE A 94 0.16 -14.08 4.76
CA ILE A 94 1.13 -14.85 5.54
C ILE A 94 1.83 -15.87 4.64
N GLY A 95 3.16 -15.85 4.64
CA GLY A 95 3.98 -16.74 3.83
C GLY A 95 4.24 -16.27 2.41
N TYR A 96 3.66 -15.16 1.97
CA TYR A 96 3.81 -14.68 0.59
C TYR A 96 4.74 -13.49 0.44
N GLY A 97 5.20 -12.91 1.54
CA GLY A 97 6.11 -11.77 1.47
C GLY A 97 6.46 -11.21 2.83
N HIS A 98 7.13 -10.07 2.82
CA HIS A 98 7.68 -9.46 4.03
C HIS A 98 7.52 -7.95 3.98
N ILE A 99 7.61 -7.34 5.17
CA ILE A 99 7.65 -5.88 5.33
C ILE A 99 8.87 -5.54 6.18
N PHE A 100 9.69 -4.60 5.69
CA PHE A 100 10.89 -4.12 6.39
C PHE A 100 10.85 -2.61 6.54
N LYS A 101 11.20 -2.10 7.73
CA LYS A 101 11.44 -0.67 7.90
C LYS A 101 12.83 -0.33 7.39
N VAL A 102 12.95 0.86 6.80
CA VAL A 102 14.20 1.36 6.27
C VAL A 102 14.53 2.67 6.97
N ALA A 103 15.78 2.82 7.42
CA ALA A 103 16.24 4.07 8.02
C ALA A 103 16.59 5.04 6.90
N GLU A 104 15.64 5.89 6.53
CA GLU A 104 15.84 6.95 5.54
C GLU A 104 15.33 8.27 6.10
N PHE A 105 16.11 9.33 5.93
CA PHE A 105 15.71 10.67 6.36
C PHE A 105 14.99 11.45 5.27
N PHE A 106 15.09 11.00 4.04
CA PHE A 106 14.50 11.68 2.89
C PHE A 106 14.05 10.63 1.87
N PHE A 107 12.74 10.67 1.57
CA PHE A 107 12.16 9.82 0.54
C PHE A 107 11.10 10.63 -0.18
N PRO A 108 11.36 11.07 -1.42
CA PRO A 108 10.39 11.89 -2.16
C PRO A 108 9.13 11.10 -2.49
N PHE A 109 8.00 11.76 -2.37
CA PHE A 109 6.71 11.16 -2.70
C PHE A 109 5.82 12.16 -3.41
N SER A 110 4.82 11.65 -4.13
CA SER A 110 3.85 12.46 -4.85
C SER A 110 2.46 12.21 -4.30
N LEU A 111 1.71 13.28 -4.08
CA LEU A 111 0.31 13.20 -3.65
C LEU A 111 -0.65 13.11 -4.84
N LYS A 112 -0.14 13.24 -6.07
CA LYS A 112 -0.94 13.16 -7.29
C LYS A 112 -0.25 12.27 -8.31
N PRO A 113 -0.96 11.37 -8.98
CA PRO A 113 -2.35 11.03 -8.67
C PRO A 113 -2.47 10.19 -7.39
N ASN A 114 -3.63 10.25 -6.77
CA ASN A 114 -4.00 9.31 -5.70
C ASN A 114 -4.82 8.19 -6.35
N ILE A 115 -4.22 7.03 -6.46
CA ILE A 115 -4.81 5.88 -7.16
C ILE A 115 -6.10 5.43 -6.49
N SER A 116 -6.17 5.53 -5.16
CA SER A 116 -7.35 5.09 -4.40
C SER A 116 -8.52 6.09 -4.46
N GLN A 117 -8.30 7.33 -4.90
CA GLN A 117 -9.40 8.29 -5.06
C GLN A 117 -10.29 7.98 -6.26
N GLN A 118 -9.77 7.28 -7.26
CA GLN A 118 -10.53 6.96 -8.45
C GLN A 118 -11.55 5.87 -8.14
N ASP A 119 -12.80 6.09 -8.52
CA ASP A 119 -13.84 5.09 -8.41
C ASP A 119 -13.92 4.32 -9.73
N ILE A 120 -13.57 3.05 -9.68
CA ILE A 120 -13.49 2.20 -10.86
C ILE A 120 -14.85 2.03 -11.54
N SER A 121 -15.93 1.98 -10.76
CA SER A 121 -17.28 1.88 -11.35
C SER A 121 -17.66 3.13 -12.14
N SER A 122 -17.25 4.32 -11.69
CA SER A 122 -17.47 5.57 -12.41
C SER A 122 -16.68 5.63 -13.71
N GLN A 123 -15.44 5.13 -13.71
CA GLN A 123 -14.62 5.06 -14.91
C GLN A 123 -15.24 4.14 -15.97
N ASN A 124 -15.79 3.01 -15.55
CA ASN A 124 -16.45 2.09 -16.47
C ASN A 124 -17.69 2.72 -17.12
N ASN A 125 -18.43 3.55 -16.38
CA ASN A 125 -19.60 4.24 -16.89
C ASN A 125 -19.24 5.32 -17.92
N ASN A 126 -18.06 5.92 -17.81
CA ASN A 126 -17.61 6.98 -18.70
C ASN A 126 -17.10 6.47 -20.04
N ASN A 127 -16.95 5.18 -20.21
CA ASN A 127 -16.44 4.55 -21.43
C ASN A 127 -17.54 4.08 -22.39
N ILE A 128 -18.76 4.47 -22.12
CA ILE A 128 -19.90 4.12 -22.96
C ILE A 128 -20.00 5.06 -24.16
#